data_dbb08d3f2251be6a824301f179080482
#
_entry.id   dbb08d3f2251be6a824301f179080482
#
_cell.length_a   1.000
_cell.length_b   1.000
_cell.length_c   1.000
_cell.angle_alpha   90.00
_cell.angle_beta   90.00
_cell.angle_gamma   90.00
#
_symmetry.space_group_name_H-M   'P 1'
#
loop_
_entity.id
_entity.type
_entity.pdbx_description
1 polymer ?
#
loop_
_entity_poly.entity_id
_entity_poly.type
_entity_poly.pdbx_seq_one_letter_code
_entity_poly.pdbx_strand_id
1 'polypeptide(L)'
;MLIERDHIGIFGKMNSGKSSIMNLLTQQVTSIVDATPGTTADTKIALQEIHGMGPVKLFDTAGLDEASGLGRKKRAKVFADLKECDLVLLVVDPETDDFATENEIVTKARELDKQILVIYNLFRPDAAERIALVEEQVPLLRFHQKIRLVAIDAQCRPALLQFILENFASENATQELLQFLPRHEFYVP
;
A
#
# COMPACT_ATOMS: atom_id res chain seq x y z
N MET A 1 -22.68 14.36 7.20
CA MET A 1 -22.07 13.85 5.96
C MET A 1 -20.89 13.01 6.37
N LEU A 2 -20.94 11.71 6.16
CA LEU A 2 -19.80 10.83 6.42
C LEU A 2 -18.79 11.08 5.29
N ILE A 3 -17.60 11.58 5.64
CA ILE A 3 -16.50 11.68 4.69
C ILE A 3 -15.99 10.27 4.47
N GLU A 4 -16.25 9.71 3.30
CA GLU A 4 -15.60 8.47 2.90
C GLU A 4 -14.10 8.73 2.73
N ARG A 5 -13.29 7.86 3.33
CA ARG A 5 -11.83 7.94 3.26
C ARG A 5 -11.33 6.80 2.41
N ASP A 6 -10.36 7.08 1.56
CA ASP A 6 -9.66 6.02 0.86
C ASP A 6 -8.84 5.20 1.87
N HIS A 7 -8.91 3.89 1.75
CA HIS A 7 -8.20 2.94 2.59
C HIS A 7 -6.96 2.44 1.85
N ILE A 8 -5.79 2.80 2.36
CA ILE A 8 -4.50 2.39 1.79
C ILE A 8 -3.83 1.41 2.73
N GLY A 9 -3.65 0.18 2.29
CA GLY A 9 -2.97 -0.86 3.05
C GLY A 9 -1.52 -1.03 2.62
N ILE A 10 -0.64 -1.17 3.61
CA ILE A 10 0.79 -1.43 3.40
C ILE A 10 1.05 -2.89 3.71
N PHE A 11 1.43 -3.65 2.69
CA PHE A 11 1.60 -5.11 2.74
C PHE A 11 3.02 -5.50 2.36
N GLY A 12 3.43 -6.67 2.78
CA GLY A 12 4.72 -7.25 2.46
C GLY A 12 5.20 -8.23 3.52
N LYS A 13 6.34 -8.85 3.24
CA LYS A 13 7.02 -9.77 4.14
C LYS A 13 7.45 -9.07 5.43
N MET A 14 7.69 -9.85 6.49
CA MET A 14 8.32 -9.33 7.71
C MET A 14 9.64 -8.63 7.37
N ASN A 15 9.90 -7.48 7.99
CA ASN A 15 11.11 -6.67 7.81
C ASN A 15 11.32 -6.10 6.39
N SER A 16 10.33 -6.10 5.51
CA SER A 16 10.43 -5.48 4.18
C SER A 16 10.47 -3.95 4.21
N GLY A 17 10.14 -3.33 5.34
CA GLY A 17 10.14 -1.87 5.51
C GLY A 17 8.76 -1.23 5.52
N LYS A 18 7.68 -1.99 5.77
CA LYS A 18 6.29 -1.48 5.83
C LYS A 18 6.13 -0.34 6.82
N SER A 19 6.63 -0.50 8.05
CA SER A 19 6.55 0.54 9.08
C SER A 19 7.35 1.79 8.71
N SER A 20 8.46 1.64 7.99
CA SER A 20 9.22 2.78 7.47
C SER A 20 8.44 3.52 6.37
N ILE A 21 7.72 2.81 5.51
CA ILE A 21 6.79 3.42 4.53
C ILE A 21 5.66 4.16 5.26
N MET A 22 5.07 3.55 6.29
CA MET A 22 4.05 4.19 7.11
C MET A 22 4.56 5.51 7.72
N ASN A 23 5.75 5.48 8.33
CA ASN A 23 6.38 6.68 8.90
C ASN A 23 6.68 7.74 7.84
N LEU A 24 7.12 7.33 6.66
CA LEU A 24 7.38 8.22 5.53
C LEU A 24 6.11 8.93 5.07
N LEU A 25 4.99 8.23 4.99
CA LEU A 25 3.69 8.80 4.61
C LEU A 25 3.12 9.72 5.68
N THR A 26 3.23 9.36 6.96
CA THR A 26 2.66 10.12 8.08
C THR A 26 3.57 11.24 8.57
N GLN A 27 4.86 11.26 8.22
CA GLN A 27 5.89 12.14 8.80
C GLN A 27 6.03 12.02 10.33
N GLN A 28 5.63 10.90 10.89
CA GLN A 28 5.68 10.64 12.33
C GLN A 28 6.53 9.41 12.62
N VAL A 29 7.33 9.49 13.69
CA VAL A 29 8.13 8.36 14.18
C VAL A 29 7.25 7.35 14.94
N THR A 30 6.06 7.78 15.36
CA THR A 30 5.08 6.96 16.08
C THR A 30 3.79 6.89 15.29
N SER A 31 3.44 5.70 14.82
CA SER A 31 2.10 5.44 14.30
C SER A 31 1.09 5.55 15.44
N ILE A 32 0.02 6.28 15.22
CA ILE A 32 -1.11 6.31 16.15
C ILE A 32 -1.74 4.93 16.10
N VAL A 33 -1.64 4.21 17.20
CA VAL A 33 -2.33 2.93 17.40
C VAL A 33 -3.73 3.26 17.87
N ASP A 34 -4.70 3.19 16.99
CA ASP A 34 -6.09 3.08 17.41
C ASP A 34 -6.36 1.59 17.66
N ALA A 35 -6.22 1.18 18.91
CA ALA A 35 -6.59 -0.16 19.35
C ALA A 35 -8.12 -0.22 19.45
N THR A 36 -8.77 -0.50 18.34
CA THR A 36 -10.19 -0.87 18.37
C THR A 36 -10.31 -2.17 19.16
N PRO A 37 -11.15 -2.26 20.22
CA PRO A 37 -11.33 -3.47 21.00
C PRO A 37 -11.69 -4.64 20.07
N GLY A 38 -10.89 -5.72 20.08
CA GLY A 38 -11.08 -6.90 19.25
C GLY A 38 -10.17 -7.02 18.04
N THR A 39 -9.37 -6.01 17.71
CA THR A 39 -8.28 -6.12 16.73
C THR A 39 -7.05 -6.71 17.39
N THR A 40 -6.49 -7.77 16.80
CA THR A 40 -5.17 -8.29 17.19
C THR A 40 -4.13 -7.19 17.00
N ALA A 41 -3.18 -7.08 17.95
CA ALA A 41 -2.21 -5.99 18.13
C ALA A 41 -1.23 -5.72 16.96
N ASP A 42 -1.44 -6.31 15.79
CA ASP A 42 -0.46 -6.37 14.71
C ASP A 42 -0.71 -5.39 13.56
N THR A 43 -1.90 -4.77 13.45
CA THR A 43 -2.19 -3.75 12.42
C THR A 43 -2.23 -2.37 13.04
N LYS A 44 -1.35 -1.49 12.58
CA LYS A 44 -1.35 -0.09 13.00
C LYS A 44 -2.17 0.73 12.00
N ILE A 45 -3.00 1.62 12.52
CA ILE A 45 -3.89 2.47 11.72
C ILE A 45 -3.51 3.93 11.96
N ALA A 46 -3.34 4.69 10.89
CA ALA A 46 -3.19 6.13 10.94
C ALA A 46 -4.22 6.81 10.04
N LEU A 47 -4.81 7.88 10.55
CA LEU A 47 -5.63 8.79 9.76
C LEU A 47 -4.73 9.94 9.31
N GLN A 48 -4.68 10.18 8.01
CA GLN A 48 -3.80 11.19 7.41
C GLN A 48 -4.56 11.96 6.34
N GLU A 49 -4.24 13.23 6.21
CA GLU A 49 -4.63 14.00 5.05
C GLU A 49 -3.45 14.09 4.09
N ILE A 50 -3.64 13.63 2.87
CA ILE A 50 -2.64 13.70 1.81
C ILE A 50 -3.07 14.78 0.82
N HIS A 51 -2.23 15.81 0.68
CA HIS A 51 -2.49 16.89 -0.26
C HIS A 51 -2.70 16.36 -1.68
N GLY A 52 -3.82 16.70 -2.29
CA GLY A 52 -4.21 16.21 -3.62
C GLY A 52 -5.05 14.92 -3.61
N MET A 53 -5.13 14.23 -2.46
CA MET A 53 -5.96 13.01 -2.30
C MET A 53 -7.07 13.21 -1.26
N GLY A 54 -6.83 14.07 -0.25
CA GLY A 54 -7.74 14.27 0.87
C GLY A 54 -7.49 13.30 2.04
N PRO A 55 -8.51 13.05 2.87
CA PRO A 55 -8.37 12.19 4.04
C PRO A 55 -8.25 10.72 3.64
N VAL A 56 -7.21 10.06 4.15
CA VAL A 56 -6.94 8.64 3.93
C VAL A 56 -6.81 7.89 5.26
N LYS A 57 -7.11 6.61 5.23
CA LYS A 57 -6.86 5.68 6.31
C LYS A 57 -5.74 4.72 5.90
N LEU A 58 -4.62 4.81 6.58
CA LEU A 58 -3.44 3.98 6.33
C LEU A 58 -3.44 2.78 7.27
N PHE A 59 -3.17 1.60 6.73
CA PHE A 59 -3.00 0.36 7.49
C PHE A 59 -1.58 -0.16 7.32
N ASP A 60 -0.80 -0.20 8.39
CA ASP A 60 0.45 -0.95 8.44
C ASP A 60 0.13 -2.37 8.90
N THR A 61 0.06 -3.31 7.96
CA THR A 61 -0.34 -4.69 8.25
C THR A 61 0.79 -5.49 8.87
N ALA A 62 0.44 -6.58 9.58
CA ALA A 62 1.43 -7.51 10.06
C ALA A 62 2.24 -8.12 8.91
N GLY A 63 3.56 -8.19 9.09
CA GLY A 63 4.41 -8.94 8.15
C GLY A 63 4.08 -10.42 8.17
N LEU A 64 3.84 -10.99 6.99
CA LEU A 64 3.69 -12.43 6.86
C LEU A 64 5.07 -13.09 6.88
N ASP A 65 5.18 -14.15 7.68
CA ASP A 65 6.32 -15.04 7.70
C ASP A 65 5.80 -16.48 7.81
N GLU A 66 6.37 -17.39 7.03
CA GLU A 66 5.92 -18.79 6.99
C GLU A 66 6.29 -19.58 8.26
N ALA A 67 7.27 -19.10 9.03
CA ALA A 67 7.94 -19.88 10.07
C ALA A 67 7.20 -19.97 11.42
N SER A 68 6.10 -19.25 11.66
CA SER A 68 5.45 -19.26 12.97
C SER A 68 4.09 -19.94 12.98
N GLY A 69 3.82 -20.77 14.00
CA GLY A 69 2.52 -21.41 14.21
C GLY A 69 1.35 -20.45 14.45
N LEU A 70 1.64 -19.17 14.68
CA LEU A 70 0.71 -18.05 14.66
C LEU A 70 0.34 -17.60 13.22
N GLY A 71 0.99 -18.19 12.21
CA GLY A 71 0.88 -17.78 10.80
C GLY A 71 -0.55 -17.77 10.25
N ARG A 72 -1.39 -18.73 10.62
CA ARG A 72 -2.77 -18.82 10.10
C ARG A 72 -3.66 -17.66 10.55
N LYS A 73 -3.58 -17.24 11.81
CA LYS A 73 -4.37 -16.10 12.33
C LYS A 73 -3.88 -14.78 11.76
N LYS A 74 -2.55 -14.60 11.68
CA LYS A 74 -1.94 -13.42 11.04
C LYS A 74 -2.31 -13.33 9.57
N ARG A 75 -2.21 -14.44 8.85
CA ARG A 75 -2.59 -14.55 7.43
C ARG A 75 -4.05 -14.19 7.20
N ALA A 76 -4.98 -14.73 8.01
CA ALA A 76 -6.40 -14.41 7.94
C ALA A 76 -6.65 -12.91 8.18
N LYS A 77 -5.94 -12.29 9.12
CA LYS A 77 -6.04 -10.85 9.40
C LYS A 77 -5.52 -10.02 8.23
N VAL A 78 -4.36 -10.34 7.69
CA VAL A 78 -3.80 -9.64 6.51
C VAL A 78 -4.74 -9.71 5.31
N PHE A 79 -5.38 -10.85 5.07
CA PHE A 79 -6.37 -10.97 3.99
C PHE A 79 -7.68 -10.26 4.28
N ALA A 80 -8.09 -10.14 5.55
CA ALA A 80 -9.21 -9.29 5.93
C ALA A 80 -8.90 -7.80 5.66
N ASP A 81 -7.72 -7.34 6.06
CA ASP A 81 -7.26 -5.98 5.77
C ASP A 81 -7.18 -5.72 4.26
N LEU A 82 -6.72 -6.70 3.48
CA LEU A 82 -6.65 -6.63 2.02
C LEU A 82 -8.03 -6.41 1.38
N LYS A 83 -9.08 -7.06 1.91
CA LYS A 83 -10.45 -6.88 1.41
C LYS A 83 -10.97 -5.46 1.64
N GLU A 84 -10.58 -4.83 2.73
CA GLU A 84 -11.04 -3.49 3.11
C GLU A 84 -10.26 -2.37 2.44
N CYS A 85 -9.10 -2.64 1.85
CA CYS A 85 -8.30 -1.63 1.19
C CYS A 85 -8.84 -1.29 -0.20
N ASP A 86 -8.70 -0.01 -0.57
CA ASP A 86 -8.91 0.49 -1.93
C ASP A 86 -7.60 0.43 -2.73
N LEU A 87 -6.49 0.71 -2.05
CA LEU A 87 -5.15 0.65 -2.61
C LEU A 87 -4.23 -0.25 -1.78
N VAL A 88 -3.50 -1.12 -2.45
CA VAL A 88 -2.45 -1.98 -1.89
C VAL A 88 -1.09 -1.39 -2.22
N LEU A 89 -0.32 -1.00 -1.21
CA LEU A 89 1.10 -0.70 -1.34
C LEU A 89 1.88 -1.98 -0.96
N LEU A 90 2.40 -2.67 -1.95
CA LEU A 90 3.20 -3.87 -1.73
C LEU A 90 4.68 -3.49 -1.60
N VAL A 91 5.21 -3.61 -0.39
CA VAL A 91 6.61 -3.30 -0.08
C VAL A 91 7.45 -4.56 -0.23
N VAL A 92 8.39 -4.52 -1.13
CA VAL A 92 9.27 -5.63 -1.50
C VAL A 92 10.72 -5.29 -1.17
N ASP A 93 11.37 -6.16 -0.41
CA ASP A 93 12.81 -6.14 -0.23
C ASP A 93 13.45 -7.04 -1.29
N PRO A 94 14.16 -6.50 -2.27
CA PRO A 94 14.75 -7.32 -3.33
C PRO A 94 15.94 -8.17 -2.88
N GLU A 95 16.44 -7.98 -1.65
CA GLU A 95 17.59 -8.73 -1.12
C GLU A 95 17.19 -10.05 -0.45
N THR A 96 15.89 -10.32 -0.26
CA THR A 96 15.44 -11.64 0.22
C THR A 96 15.61 -12.71 -0.86
N ASP A 97 15.67 -13.97 -0.43
CA ASP A 97 15.81 -15.11 -1.35
C ASP A 97 14.48 -15.83 -1.62
N ASP A 98 13.43 -15.46 -0.89
CA ASP A 98 12.10 -16.06 -1.01
C ASP A 98 11.04 -14.97 -1.14
N PHE A 99 10.19 -15.08 -2.15
CA PHE A 99 9.11 -14.16 -2.50
C PHE A 99 7.73 -14.82 -2.49
N ALA A 100 7.57 -15.93 -1.77
CA ALA A 100 6.28 -16.63 -1.68
C ALA A 100 5.19 -15.74 -1.09
N THR A 101 5.53 -14.93 -0.09
CA THR A 101 4.62 -13.97 0.54
C THR A 101 4.16 -12.88 -0.43
N GLU A 102 5.07 -12.30 -1.19
CA GLU A 102 4.77 -11.25 -2.18
C GLU A 102 3.89 -11.82 -3.30
N ASN A 103 4.20 -13.04 -3.76
CA ASN A 103 3.41 -13.73 -4.76
C ASN A 103 1.98 -14.01 -4.27
N GLU A 104 1.82 -14.43 -3.02
CA GLU A 104 0.52 -14.68 -2.42
C GLU A 104 -0.31 -13.39 -2.29
N ILE A 105 0.30 -12.31 -1.80
CA ILE A 105 -0.38 -11.02 -1.64
C ILE A 105 -0.82 -10.46 -3.00
N VAL A 106 0.08 -10.44 -4.00
CA VAL A 106 -0.27 -9.90 -5.32
C VAL A 106 -1.34 -10.75 -6.01
N THR A 107 -1.28 -12.06 -5.88
CA THR A 107 -2.30 -12.97 -6.42
C THR A 107 -3.66 -12.69 -5.78
N LYS A 108 -3.70 -12.61 -4.45
CA LYS A 108 -4.95 -12.38 -3.72
C LYS A 108 -5.53 -10.98 -3.97
N ALA A 109 -4.69 -9.97 -4.03
CA ALA A 109 -5.12 -8.61 -4.34
C ALA A 109 -5.74 -8.53 -5.76
N ARG A 110 -5.17 -9.23 -6.73
CA ARG A 110 -5.73 -9.32 -8.08
C ARG A 110 -7.07 -10.08 -8.13
N GLU A 111 -7.20 -11.18 -7.39
CA GLU A 111 -8.48 -11.90 -7.27
C GLU A 111 -9.59 -11.01 -6.69
N LEU A 112 -9.23 -10.06 -5.84
CA LEU A 112 -10.14 -9.09 -5.22
C LEU A 112 -10.29 -7.80 -6.03
N ASP A 113 -9.70 -7.72 -7.22
CA ASP A 113 -9.71 -6.56 -8.12
C ASP A 113 -9.18 -5.27 -7.45
N LYS A 114 -8.14 -5.40 -6.63
CA LYS A 114 -7.51 -4.27 -5.93
C LYS A 114 -6.48 -3.57 -6.80
N GLN A 115 -6.40 -2.26 -6.68
CA GLN A 115 -5.27 -1.50 -7.22
C GLN A 115 -4.01 -1.82 -6.42
N ILE A 116 -2.90 -2.07 -7.10
CA ILE A 116 -1.62 -2.44 -6.49
C ILE A 116 -0.53 -1.52 -7.01
N LEU A 117 0.21 -0.90 -6.09
CA LEU A 117 1.45 -0.19 -6.37
C LEU A 117 2.60 -0.90 -5.67
N VAL A 118 3.68 -1.15 -6.39
CA VAL A 118 4.84 -1.89 -5.88
C VAL A 118 5.92 -0.91 -5.44
N ILE A 119 6.41 -1.09 -4.23
CA ILE A 119 7.50 -0.30 -3.66
C ILE A 119 8.68 -1.22 -3.42
N TYR A 120 9.73 -1.10 -4.23
CA TYR A 120 11.00 -1.75 -3.95
C TYR A 120 11.78 -0.91 -2.94
N ASN A 121 11.89 -1.41 -1.71
CA ASN A 121 12.64 -0.78 -0.65
C ASN A 121 14.10 -1.20 -0.73
N LEU A 122 14.97 -0.29 -1.13
CA LEU A 122 16.40 -0.55 -1.31
C LEU A 122 17.13 -0.23 -0.01
N PHE A 123 17.55 -1.26 0.72
CA PHE A 123 18.40 -1.07 1.90
C PHE A 123 19.85 -0.74 1.52
N ARG A 124 20.26 -1.13 0.31
CA ARG A 124 21.57 -0.82 -0.30
C ARG A 124 21.40 -0.41 -1.76
N PRO A 125 22.24 0.48 -2.29
CA PRO A 125 22.12 0.95 -3.68
C PRO A 125 22.18 -0.17 -4.74
N ASP A 126 22.99 -1.20 -4.52
CA ASP A 126 23.15 -2.36 -5.40
C ASP A 126 21.95 -3.33 -5.37
N ALA A 127 21.09 -3.24 -4.37
CA ALA A 127 19.88 -4.06 -4.30
C ALA A 127 18.94 -3.88 -5.52
N ALA A 128 19.04 -2.75 -6.22
CA ALA A 128 18.28 -2.50 -7.44
C ALA A 128 18.58 -3.52 -8.57
N GLU A 129 19.77 -4.09 -8.61
CA GLU A 129 20.17 -5.09 -9.62
C GLU A 129 19.37 -6.40 -9.46
N ARG A 130 18.86 -6.67 -8.26
CA ARG A 130 18.09 -7.87 -7.96
C ARG A 130 16.61 -7.78 -8.37
N ILE A 131 16.12 -6.61 -8.73
CA ILE A 131 14.68 -6.42 -9.09
C ILE A 131 14.28 -7.31 -10.26
N ALA A 132 15.13 -7.47 -11.25
CA ALA A 132 14.85 -8.36 -12.39
C ALA A 132 14.62 -9.81 -11.93
N LEU A 133 15.43 -10.30 -10.98
CA LEU A 133 15.28 -11.64 -10.39
C LEU A 133 13.98 -11.75 -9.59
N VAL A 134 13.61 -10.73 -8.82
CA VAL A 134 12.32 -10.68 -8.11
C VAL A 134 11.16 -10.82 -9.09
N GLU A 135 11.20 -10.09 -10.20
CA GLU A 135 10.13 -10.11 -11.22
C GLU A 135 10.14 -11.41 -12.05
N GLU A 136 11.23 -12.18 -12.05
CA GLU A 136 11.25 -13.55 -12.59
C GLU A 136 10.55 -14.53 -11.64
N GLN A 137 10.76 -14.38 -10.32
CA GLN A 137 10.14 -15.24 -9.31
C GLN A 137 8.67 -14.89 -9.06
N VAL A 138 8.30 -13.61 -9.19
CA VAL A 138 6.93 -13.11 -9.06
C VAL A 138 6.52 -12.35 -10.33
N PRO A 139 6.20 -13.06 -11.41
CA PRO A 139 5.92 -12.43 -12.71
C PRO A 139 4.76 -11.43 -12.69
N LEU A 140 3.82 -11.57 -11.77
CA LEU A 140 2.68 -10.67 -11.63
C LEU A 140 3.10 -9.22 -11.28
N LEU A 141 4.26 -9.01 -10.67
CA LEU A 141 4.77 -7.67 -10.35
C LEU A 141 5.06 -6.83 -11.61
N ARG A 142 5.33 -7.47 -12.73
CA ARG A 142 5.59 -6.78 -14.02
C ARG A 142 4.41 -5.97 -14.52
N PHE A 143 3.20 -6.33 -14.14
CA PHE A 143 1.97 -5.70 -14.59
C PHE A 143 1.54 -4.49 -13.75
N HIS A 144 2.29 -4.18 -12.69
CA HIS A 144 1.95 -3.10 -11.77
C HIS A 144 2.94 -1.94 -11.87
N GLN A 145 2.46 -0.74 -11.55
CA GLN A 145 3.32 0.44 -11.40
C GLN A 145 4.24 0.24 -10.20
N LYS A 146 5.47 0.72 -10.31
CA LYS A 146 6.50 0.47 -9.32
C LYS A 146 7.40 1.68 -9.10
N ILE A 147 7.87 1.84 -7.87
CA ILE A 147 8.86 2.83 -7.47
C ILE A 147 10.01 2.15 -6.72
N ARG A 148 11.20 2.70 -6.84
CA ARG A 148 12.39 2.33 -6.06
C ARG A 148 12.69 3.45 -5.11
N LEU A 149 12.86 3.16 -3.83
CA LEU A 149 13.19 4.16 -2.83
C LEU A 149 13.89 3.53 -1.63
N VAL A 150 14.42 4.38 -0.78
CA VAL A 150 14.97 4.03 0.53
C VAL A 150 13.96 4.49 1.58
N ALA A 151 13.21 3.55 2.16
CA ALA A 151 12.06 3.88 3.02
C ALA A 151 12.41 4.65 4.30
N ILE A 152 13.65 4.54 4.78
CA ILE A 152 14.14 5.29 5.95
C ILE A 152 14.63 6.71 5.59
N ASP A 153 14.75 7.04 4.32
CA ASP A 153 15.19 8.37 3.86
C ASP A 153 13.98 9.29 3.68
N ALA A 154 13.85 10.28 4.57
CA ALA A 154 12.78 11.27 4.52
C ALA A 154 12.72 12.05 3.19
N GLN A 155 13.83 12.16 2.46
CA GLN A 155 13.87 12.82 1.16
C GLN A 155 13.10 12.04 0.08
N CYS A 156 12.82 10.75 0.29
CA CYS A 156 12.01 9.93 -0.61
C CYS A 156 10.50 10.23 -0.50
N ARG A 157 10.04 10.94 0.53
CA ARG A 157 8.62 11.21 0.77
C ARG A 157 7.92 11.92 -0.40
N PRO A 158 8.43 13.03 -0.95
CA PRO A 158 7.76 13.70 -2.07
C PRO A 158 7.58 12.78 -3.29
N ALA A 159 8.60 11.99 -3.62
CA ALA A 159 8.54 11.04 -4.73
C ALA A 159 7.50 9.93 -4.49
N LEU A 160 7.39 9.41 -3.26
CA LEU A 160 6.39 8.42 -2.90
C LEU A 160 4.98 8.97 -2.99
N LEU A 161 4.73 10.18 -2.45
CA LEU A 161 3.42 10.83 -2.53
C LEU A 161 3.00 11.11 -3.96
N GLN A 162 3.91 11.63 -4.78
CA GLN A 162 3.64 11.89 -6.20
C GLN A 162 3.35 10.59 -6.94
N PHE A 163 4.09 9.52 -6.68
CA PHE A 163 3.86 8.21 -7.28
C PHE A 163 2.46 7.67 -6.97
N ILE A 164 2.02 7.80 -5.72
CA ILE A 164 0.67 7.38 -5.31
C ILE A 164 -0.39 8.23 -6.02
N LEU A 165 -0.25 9.56 -6.00
CA LEU A 165 -1.20 10.49 -6.62
C LEU A 165 -1.35 10.27 -8.13
N GLU A 166 -0.27 9.95 -8.83
CA GLU A 166 -0.27 9.75 -10.28
C GLU A 166 -0.87 8.40 -10.69
N ASN A 167 -0.79 7.38 -9.81
CA ASN A 167 -1.13 6.00 -10.16
C ASN A 167 -2.33 5.44 -9.42
N PHE A 168 -2.87 6.13 -8.44
CA PHE A 168 -4.09 5.72 -7.73
C PHE A 168 -5.29 6.55 -8.18
N ALA A 169 -6.29 5.88 -8.77
CA ALA A 169 -7.58 6.48 -9.08
C ALA A 169 -8.51 6.32 -7.87
N SER A 170 -8.64 7.38 -7.06
CA SER A 170 -9.61 7.42 -5.98
C SER A 170 -11.03 7.60 -6.53
N GLU A 171 -11.96 6.76 -6.09
CA GLU A 171 -13.39 6.95 -6.43
C GLU A 171 -13.91 8.27 -5.85
N ASN A 172 -13.43 8.66 -4.66
CA ASN A 172 -13.83 9.90 -4.01
C ASN A 172 -13.36 11.14 -4.80
N ALA A 173 -12.12 11.15 -5.29
CA ALA A 173 -11.59 12.23 -6.12
C ALA A 173 -12.35 12.36 -7.45
N THR A 174 -12.79 11.24 -8.02
CA THR A 174 -13.57 11.22 -9.26
C THR A 174 -14.96 11.82 -9.03
N GLN A 175 -15.61 11.55 -7.90
CA GLN A 175 -16.91 12.13 -7.56
C GLN A 175 -16.81 13.64 -7.32
N GLU A 176 -15.76 14.13 -6.65
CA GLU A 176 -15.53 15.56 -6.50
C GLU A 176 -15.31 16.26 -7.84
N LEU A 177 -14.48 15.70 -8.72
CA LEU A 177 -14.28 16.24 -10.07
C LEU A 177 -15.59 16.30 -10.89
N LEU A 178 -16.42 15.29 -10.79
CA LEU A 178 -17.72 15.26 -11.48
C LEU A 178 -18.71 16.31 -10.95
N GLN A 179 -18.59 16.74 -9.67
CA GLN A 179 -19.40 17.81 -9.11
C GLN A 179 -18.97 19.20 -9.62
N PHE A 180 -17.73 19.38 -10.02
CA PHE A 180 -17.19 20.64 -10.55
C PHE A 180 -17.24 20.74 -12.07
N LEU A 181 -17.53 19.66 -12.79
CA LEU A 181 -17.78 19.74 -14.24
C LEU A 181 -19.10 20.48 -14.47
N PRO A 182 -19.10 21.56 -15.31
CA PRO A 182 -20.34 22.21 -15.66
C PRO A 182 -21.26 21.17 -16.31
N ARG A 183 -22.47 21.09 -15.81
CA ARG A 183 -23.54 20.31 -16.46
C ARG A 183 -23.79 20.95 -17.82
N HIS A 184 -23.15 20.45 -18.84
CA HIS A 184 -23.56 20.76 -20.20
C HIS A 184 -24.93 20.14 -20.40
N GLU A 185 -25.96 20.96 -20.31
CA GLU A 185 -27.25 20.62 -20.88
C GLU A 185 -27.02 20.38 -22.37
N PHE A 186 -27.01 19.12 -22.77
CA PHE A 186 -27.08 18.78 -24.17
C PHE A 186 -28.44 19.21 -24.67
N TYR A 187 -28.50 20.38 -25.28
CA TYR A 187 -29.63 20.78 -26.10
C TYR A 187 -29.57 19.89 -27.34
N VAL A 188 -30.48 18.91 -27.42
CA VAL A 188 -30.73 18.18 -28.65
C VAL A 188 -31.71 19.01 -29.46
N PRO A 189 -31.37 19.45 -30.67
CA PRO A 189 -32.29 20.19 -31.53
C PRO A 189 -33.46 19.34 -32.02
#